data_308beb8bd1588de5c2bf03a1a51267d9
#
_entry.id   308beb8bd1588de5c2bf03a1a51267d9
#
_cell.length_a   1.000
_cell.length_b   1.000
_cell.length_c   1.000
_cell.angle_alpha   90.00
_cell.angle_beta   90.00
_cell.angle_gamma   90.00
#
_symmetry.space_group_name_H-M   'P 1'
#
loop_
_entity.id
_entity.type
_entity.pdbx_description
1 polymer ?
#
loop_
_entity_poly.entity_id
_entity_poly.type
_entity_poly.pdbx_seq_one_letter_code
_entity_poly.pdbx_strand_id
1 'polypeptide(L)'
;MSEKNYSTADIQAVANGIRKQILGVALKTGGCYLAQACSSAEIIASLYTRVMNLGPSVGSWEPIPFPGVPGPDNMDYQRGSSYNGAPAPDKDRFFVSCCHYASVIYAALAETGRISPDCMDKFNVDGWNMEMIGA
;
A
#
# COMPACT_ATOMS: atom_id res chain seq x y z
N MET A 1 -6.87 15.41 -15.70
CA MET A 1 -6.99 14.12 -14.95
C MET A 1 -8.40 14.08 -14.39
N SER A 2 -9.16 13.02 -14.70
CA SER A 2 -10.51 12.83 -14.14
C SER A 2 -10.39 12.68 -12.63
N GLU A 3 -10.93 13.64 -11.86
CA GLU A 3 -11.18 13.45 -10.44
C GLU A 3 -12.04 12.19 -10.32
N LYS A 4 -11.47 11.11 -9.79
CA LYS A 4 -12.26 9.95 -9.40
C LYS A 4 -13.14 10.38 -8.25
N ASN A 5 -14.39 10.69 -8.54
CA ASN A 5 -15.35 11.18 -7.55
C ASN A 5 -15.88 9.97 -6.76
N TYR A 6 -15.06 9.47 -5.84
CA TYR A 6 -15.45 8.37 -4.97
C TYR A 6 -16.59 8.83 -4.04
N SER A 7 -17.70 8.11 -4.08
CA SER A 7 -18.79 8.28 -3.11
C SER A 7 -18.38 7.71 -1.73
N THR A 8 -19.17 8.00 -0.71
CA THR A 8 -18.98 7.40 0.62
C THR A 8 -19.07 5.86 0.56
N ALA A 9 -19.95 5.34 -0.30
CA ALA A 9 -20.10 3.90 -0.49
C ALA A 9 -18.84 3.28 -1.12
N ASP A 10 -18.19 3.98 -2.08
CA ASP A 10 -16.95 3.51 -2.68
C ASP A 10 -15.81 3.51 -1.66
N ILE A 11 -15.71 4.55 -0.82
CA ILE A 11 -14.71 4.62 0.25
C ILE A 11 -14.91 3.46 1.24
N GLN A 12 -16.16 3.18 1.62
CA GLN A 12 -16.48 2.06 2.49
C GLN A 12 -16.14 0.71 1.84
N ALA A 13 -16.37 0.57 0.52
CA ALA A 13 -16.00 -0.63 -0.21
C ALA A 13 -14.47 -0.85 -0.18
N VAL A 14 -13.68 0.19 -0.41
CA VAL A 14 -12.21 0.14 -0.30
C VAL A 14 -11.79 -0.22 1.13
N ALA A 15 -12.37 0.39 2.15
CA ALA A 15 -12.07 0.07 3.55
C ALA A 15 -12.38 -1.40 3.89
N ASN A 16 -13.49 -1.93 3.38
CA ASN A 16 -13.83 -3.34 3.55
C ASN A 16 -12.89 -4.25 2.76
N GLY A 17 -12.45 -3.85 1.57
CA GLY A 17 -11.43 -4.53 0.78
C GLY A 17 -10.11 -4.63 1.57
N ILE A 18 -9.64 -3.54 2.14
CA ILE A 18 -8.45 -3.51 3.01
C ILE A 18 -8.57 -4.56 4.13
N ARG A 19 -9.67 -4.57 4.86
CA ARG A 19 -9.90 -5.56 5.94
C ARG A 19 -9.89 -6.99 5.43
N LYS A 20 -10.52 -7.24 4.28
CA LYS A 20 -10.56 -8.56 3.67
C LYS A 20 -9.17 -9.05 3.28
N GLN A 21 -8.35 -8.19 2.68
CA GLN A 21 -6.96 -8.49 2.32
C GLN A 21 -6.15 -8.87 3.56
N ILE A 22 -6.19 -8.05 4.60
CA ILE A 22 -5.43 -8.29 5.83
C ILE A 22 -5.92 -9.53 6.57
N LEU A 23 -7.22 -9.78 6.61
CA LEU A 23 -7.77 -11.01 7.18
C LEU A 23 -7.27 -12.24 6.41
N GLY A 24 -7.21 -12.16 5.08
CA GLY A 24 -6.66 -13.22 4.24
C GLY A 24 -5.21 -13.55 4.60
N VAL A 25 -4.36 -12.53 4.76
CA VAL A 25 -2.97 -12.70 5.20
C VAL A 25 -2.92 -13.29 6.61
N ALA A 26 -3.70 -12.77 7.55
CA ALA A 26 -3.71 -13.25 8.93
C ALA A 26 -4.10 -14.72 9.04
N LEU A 27 -5.06 -15.17 8.23
CA LEU A 27 -5.47 -16.58 8.17
C LEU A 27 -4.37 -17.49 7.58
N LYS A 28 -3.59 -16.99 6.61
CA LYS A 28 -2.49 -17.74 6.00
C LYS A 28 -1.26 -17.85 6.89
N THR A 29 -0.93 -16.75 7.59
CA THR A 29 0.36 -16.62 8.31
C THR A 29 0.24 -16.79 9.83
N GLY A 30 -0.98 -16.84 10.36
CA GLY A 30 -1.22 -16.88 11.80
C GLY A 30 -1.13 -15.52 12.51
N GLY A 31 -0.93 -14.42 11.78
CA GLY A 31 -0.90 -13.07 12.34
C GLY A 31 -0.49 -12.01 11.32
N CYS A 32 -1.12 -10.83 11.34
CA CYS A 32 -0.80 -9.70 10.46
C CYS A 32 -1.39 -8.39 10.97
N TYR A 33 -1.19 -8.06 12.25
CA TYR A 33 -1.66 -6.79 12.84
C TYR A 33 -3.10 -6.40 12.46
N LEU A 34 -4.03 -7.35 12.53
CA LEU A 34 -5.42 -7.20 12.09
C LEU A 34 -6.14 -6.04 12.79
N ALA A 35 -5.84 -5.80 14.07
CA ALA A 35 -6.45 -4.70 14.84
C ALA A 35 -6.10 -3.34 14.23
N GLN A 36 -4.87 -3.14 13.77
CA GLN A 36 -4.42 -1.94 13.09
C GLN A 36 -5.17 -1.72 11.78
N ALA A 37 -5.35 -2.79 11.00
CA ALA A 37 -6.13 -2.73 9.77
C ALA A 37 -7.59 -2.35 10.04
N CYS A 38 -8.22 -3.00 11.03
CA CYS A 38 -9.61 -2.71 11.37
C CYS A 38 -9.84 -1.27 11.83
N SER A 39 -8.90 -0.71 12.61
CA SER A 39 -9.02 0.63 13.18
C SER A 39 -8.68 1.76 12.20
N SER A 40 -7.90 1.50 11.15
CA SER A 40 -7.40 2.53 10.24
C SER A 40 -7.98 2.45 8.82
N ALA A 41 -8.73 1.43 8.49
CA ALA A 41 -9.17 1.16 7.12
C ALA A 41 -9.92 2.33 6.48
N GLU A 42 -10.86 2.97 7.19
CA GLU A 42 -11.61 4.12 6.66
C GLU A 42 -10.72 5.35 6.48
N ILE A 43 -9.77 5.58 7.40
CA ILE A 43 -8.84 6.69 7.31
C ILE A 43 -7.97 6.52 6.06
N ILE A 44 -7.36 5.36 5.89
CA ILE A 44 -6.48 5.07 4.76
C ILE A 44 -7.26 5.04 3.45
N ALA A 45 -8.43 4.42 3.41
CA ALA A 45 -9.30 4.45 2.25
C ALA A 45 -9.65 5.90 1.83
N SER A 46 -10.03 6.75 2.78
CA SER A 46 -10.35 8.16 2.52
C SER A 46 -9.14 8.93 1.99
N LEU A 47 -7.96 8.71 2.57
CA LEU A 47 -6.72 9.35 2.11
C LEU A 47 -6.42 8.99 0.66
N TYR A 48 -6.44 7.71 0.30
CA TYR A 48 -6.06 7.24 -1.04
C TYR A 48 -7.12 7.49 -2.11
N THR A 49 -8.38 7.65 -1.75
CA THR A 49 -9.47 7.83 -2.72
C THR A 49 -9.87 9.29 -2.90
N ARG A 50 -9.80 10.10 -1.87
CA ARG A 50 -10.43 11.42 -1.88
C ARG A 50 -9.55 12.58 -1.42
N VAL A 51 -8.64 12.34 -0.49
CA VAL A 51 -7.89 13.43 0.16
C VAL A 51 -6.58 13.72 -0.55
N MET A 52 -5.77 12.69 -0.81
CA MET A 52 -4.43 12.89 -1.34
C MET A 52 -4.44 13.15 -2.85
N ASN A 53 -3.72 14.19 -3.27
CA ASN A 53 -3.39 14.47 -4.66
C ASN A 53 -2.13 13.69 -5.05
N LEU A 54 -2.31 12.44 -5.46
CA LEU A 54 -1.21 11.55 -5.84
C LEU A 54 -0.98 11.53 -7.35
N GLY A 55 0.27 11.30 -7.77
CA GLY A 55 0.62 11.02 -9.16
C GLY A 55 0.25 9.59 -9.58
N PRO A 56 0.38 9.25 -10.88
CA PRO A 56 0.35 7.88 -11.34
C PRO A 56 1.41 7.06 -10.61
N SER A 57 1.11 5.79 -10.28
CA SER A 57 2.09 4.87 -9.71
C SER A 57 3.30 4.76 -10.65
N VAL A 58 4.51 4.84 -10.08
CA VAL A 58 5.77 4.57 -10.78
C VAL A 58 6.43 3.29 -10.27
N GLY A 59 5.81 2.61 -9.31
CA GLY A 59 6.18 1.27 -8.88
C GLY A 59 5.77 0.19 -9.88
N SER A 60 6.40 -0.97 -9.82
CA SER A 60 6.02 -2.13 -10.62
C SER A 60 4.62 -2.58 -10.28
N TRP A 61 3.81 -2.92 -11.30
CA TRP A 61 2.48 -3.46 -11.07
C TRP A 61 2.51 -4.73 -10.21
N GLU A 62 3.38 -5.68 -10.56
CA GLU A 62 3.63 -6.84 -9.72
C GLU A 62 4.75 -6.56 -8.72
N PRO A 63 4.67 -7.09 -7.48
CA PRO A 63 5.79 -7.06 -6.55
C PRO A 63 7.05 -7.65 -7.18
N ILE A 64 8.17 -7.01 -6.98
CA ILE A 64 9.47 -7.49 -7.46
C ILE A 64 10.19 -8.30 -6.40
N PRO A 65 11.08 -9.23 -6.78
CA PRO A 65 12.01 -9.82 -5.85
C PRO A 65 12.81 -8.75 -5.10
N PHE A 66 13.19 -9.05 -3.86
CA PHE A 66 14.01 -8.14 -3.06
C PHE A 66 15.37 -7.89 -3.77
N PRO A 67 15.66 -6.66 -4.20
CA PRO A 67 16.85 -6.35 -4.99
C PRO A 67 18.12 -6.18 -4.14
N GLY A 68 18.03 -6.46 -2.85
CA GLY A 68 19.12 -6.19 -1.90
C GLY A 68 18.93 -4.86 -1.16
N VAL A 69 19.85 -4.60 -0.24
CA VAL A 69 19.80 -3.39 0.59
C VAL A 69 20.08 -2.16 -0.26
N PRO A 70 19.30 -1.07 -0.11
CA PRO A 70 19.56 0.20 -0.80
C PRO A 70 20.94 0.75 -0.45
N GLY A 71 21.65 1.26 -1.44
CA GLY A 71 22.98 1.84 -1.25
C GLY A 71 23.45 2.56 -2.50
N PRO A 72 24.66 3.14 -2.48
CA PRO A 72 25.22 3.84 -3.65
C PRO A 72 25.30 2.96 -4.90
N ASP A 73 25.51 1.67 -4.71
CA ASP A 73 25.64 0.69 -5.79
C ASP A 73 24.33 -0.08 -6.06
N ASN A 74 23.25 0.25 -5.37
CA ASN A 74 21.94 -0.39 -5.54
C ASN A 74 20.82 0.67 -5.41
N MET A 75 20.55 1.30 -6.54
CA MET A 75 19.54 2.38 -6.65
C MET A 75 18.18 1.87 -7.11
N ASP A 76 18.05 0.60 -7.48
CA ASP A 76 16.84 0.01 -8.05
C ASP A 76 15.80 -0.41 -6.99
N TYR A 77 16.06 -0.07 -5.74
CA TYR A 77 15.16 -0.37 -4.64
C TYR A 77 13.84 0.39 -4.77
N GLN A 78 12.74 -0.35 -4.87
CA GLN A 78 11.39 0.21 -4.84
C GLN A 78 10.84 0.23 -3.42
N ARG A 79 10.29 1.37 -3.04
CA ARG A 79 9.60 1.57 -1.75
C ARG A 79 8.11 1.71 -1.98
N GLY A 80 7.31 1.59 -0.93
CA GLY A 80 5.89 1.88 -0.96
C GLY A 80 5.56 3.26 -1.54
N SER A 81 6.43 4.25 -1.30
CA SER A 81 6.31 5.60 -1.87
C SER A 81 6.31 5.65 -3.41
N SER A 82 6.92 4.68 -4.09
CA SER A 82 6.90 4.59 -5.56
C SER A 82 5.50 4.43 -6.11
N TYR A 83 4.62 3.79 -5.36
CA TYR A 83 3.21 3.60 -5.75
C TYR A 83 2.36 4.87 -5.59
N ASN A 84 2.86 5.89 -4.88
CA ASN A 84 2.19 7.19 -4.75
C ASN A 84 2.52 8.15 -5.89
N GLY A 85 3.39 7.75 -6.81
CA GLY A 85 3.80 8.52 -7.96
C GLY A 85 5.13 9.25 -7.77
N ALA A 86 5.64 9.81 -8.86
CA ALA A 86 6.87 10.60 -8.83
C ALA A 86 6.71 11.83 -7.94
N PRO A 87 7.76 12.22 -7.20
CA PRO A 87 7.75 13.43 -6.42
C PRO A 87 7.54 14.67 -7.28
N ALA A 88 6.58 15.53 -6.90
CA ALA A 88 6.35 16.82 -7.53
C ALA A 88 5.87 17.83 -6.48
N PRO A 89 6.10 19.16 -6.71
CA PRO A 89 5.74 20.19 -5.73
C PRO A 89 4.25 20.27 -5.42
N ASP A 90 3.40 19.84 -6.35
CA ASP A 90 1.94 19.84 -6.26
C ASP A 90 1.37 18.49 -5.80
N LYS A 91 2.21 17.52 -5.43
CA LYS A 91 1.81 16.18 -5.01
C LYS A 91 1.98 15.98 -3.52
N ASP A 92 0.98 15.34 -2.93
CA ASP A 92 1.01 14.97 -1.53
C ASP A 92 1.98 13.83 -1.26
N ARG A 93 2.48 13.81 -0.03
CA ARG A 93 3.33 12.76 0.51
C ARG A 93 2.67 12.14 1.71
N PHE A 94 2.73 10.84 1.77
CA PHE A 94 2.21 10.08 2.91
C PHE A 94 3.37 9.47 3.71
N PHE A 95 3.35 9.70 5.00
CA PHE A 95 4.31 9.11 5.94
C PHE A 95 3.55 8.36 7.03
N VAL A 96 3.96 7.14 7.28
CA VAL A 96 3.48 6.34 8.40
C VAL A 96 4.62 6.06 9.36
N SER A 97 4.47 6.45 10.63
CA SER A 97 5.54 6.29 11.61
C SER A 97 5.61 4.90 12.22
N CYS A 98 4.50 4.17 12.23
CA CYS A 98 4.41 2.85 12.84
C CYS A 98 4.40 1.76 11.77
N CYS A 99 5.44 0.92 11.73
CA CYS A 99 5.56 -0.16 10.76
C CYS A 99 4.42 -1.20 10.82
N HIS A 100 3.72 -1.30 11.93
CA HIS A 100 2.55 -2.18 12.08
C HIS A 100 1.40 -1.87 11.12
N TYR A 101 1.40 -0.68 10.51
CA TYR A 101 0.42 -0.28 9.51
C TYR A 101 0.85 -0.54 8.07
N ALA A 102 2.05 -1.09 7.82
CA ALA A 102 2.55 -1.33 6.47
C ALA A 102 1.59 -2.21 5.64
N SER A 103 1.07 -3.27 6.24
CA SER A 103 0.10 -4.16 5.58
C SER A 103 -1.14 -3.42 5.10
N VAL A 104 -1.63 -2.45 5.89
CA VAL A 104 -2.80 -1.63 5.54
C VAL A 104 -2.51 -0.74 4.33
N ILE A 105 -1.30 -0.19 4.24
CA ILE A 105 -0.89 0.64 3.11
C ILE A 105 -0.85 -0.19 1.83
N TYR A 106 -0.21 -1.36 1.85
CA TYR A 106 -0.18 -2.24 0.68
C TYR A 106 -1.58 -2.72 0.27
N ALA A 107 -2.43 -3.07 1.22
CA ALA A 107 -3.82 -3.41 0.93
C ALA A 107 -4.58 -2.23 0.28
N ALA A 108 -4.37 -1.00 0.76
CA ALA A 108 -4.98 0.18 0.15
C ALA A 108 -4.45 0.46 -1.26
N LEU A 109 -3.16 0.26 -1.51
CA LEU A 109 -2.57 0.36 -2.85
C LEU A 109 -3.20 -0.66 -3.81
N ALA A 110 -3.43 -1.89 -3.36
CA ALA A 110 -4.10 -2.93 -4.14
C ALA A 110 -5.56 -2.56 -4.43
N GLU A 111 -6.32 -2.18 -3.42
CA GLU A 111 -7.74 -1.82 -3.55
C GLU A 111 -7.97 -0.55 -4.38
N THR A 112 -6.97 0.31 -4.50
CA THR A 112 -7.04 1.53 -5.33
C THR A 112 -6.37 1.37 -6.70
N GLY A 113 -5.93 0.16 -7.06
CA GLY A 113 -5.35 -0.16 -8.37
C GLY A 113 -3.99 0.48 -8.60
N ARG A 114 -3.17 0.61 -7.56
CA ARG A 114 -1.81 1.15 -7.63
C ARG A 114 -0.73 0.07 -7.68
N ILE A 115 -1.08 -1.13 -7.24
CA ILE A 115 -0.30 -2.37 -7.32
C ILE A 115 -1.26 -3.53 -7.60
N SER A 116 -0.73 -4.65 -8.07
CA SER A 116 -1.49 -5.88 -8.29
C SER A 116 -2.28 -6.32 -7.05
N PRO A 117 -3.53 -6.77 -7.20
CA PRO A 117 -4.32 -7.32 -6.09
C PRO A 117 -3.63 -8.49 -5.36
N ASP A 118 -2.77 -9.23 -6.07
CA ASP A 118 -2.07 -10.40 -5.53
C ASP A 118 -0.84 -10.02 -4.69
N CYS A 119 -0.55 -8.72 -4.56
CA CYS A 119 0.62 -8.25 -3.82
C CYS A 119 0.65 -8.75 -2.37
N MET A 120 -0.52 -8.92 -1.75
CA MET A 120 -0.63 -9.38 -0.37
C MET A 120 -0.19 -10.84 -0.17
N ASP A 121 -0.13 -11.64 -1.22
CA ASP A 121 0.44 -12.99 -1.18
C ASP A 121 1.97 -12.98 -1.05
N LYS A 122 2.58 -11.83 -1.35
CA LYS A 122 4.04 -11.60 -1.23
C LYS A 122 4.41 -10.77 0.02
N PHE A 123 3.41 -10.30 0.76
CA PHE A 123 3.65 -9.48 1.94
C PHE A 123 4.35 -10.29 3.03
N ASN A 124 5.48 -9.78 3.49
CA ASN A 124 6.33 -10.40 4.52
C ASN A 124 6.77 -11.83 4.18
N VAL A 125 7.02 -12.10 2.90
CA VAL A 125 7.55 -13.34 2.38
C VAL A 125 9.01 -13.14 1.97
N ASP A 126 9.90 -14.02 2.44
CA ASP A 126 11.32 -13.95 2.12
C ASP A 126 11.58 -13.87 0.61
N GLY A 127 12.51 -13.01 0.24
CA GLY A 127 12.91 -12.82 -1.15
C GLY A 127 12.01 -11.85 -1.94
N TRP A 128 11.03 -11.21 -1.31
CA TRP A 128 10.18 -10.19 -1.94
C TRP A 128 10.34 -8.82 -1.27
N ASN A 129 10.06 -7.75 -2.03
CA ASN A 129 10.20 -6.38 -1.53
C ASN A 129 8.95 -5.85 -0.79
N MET A 130 8.00 -6.70 -0.49
CA MET A 130 6.76 -6.36 0.24
C MET A 130 6.96 -6.56 1.74
N GLU A 131 7.92 -5.84 2.29
CA GLU A 131 8.30 -5.96 3.69
C GLU A 131 7.53 -4.99 4.58
N MET A 132 7.39 -5.36 5.85
CA MET A 132 6.77 -4.51 6.86
C MET A 132 7.58 -3.23 7.13
N ILE A 133 8.88 -3.24 6.93
CA ILE A 133 9.79 -2.11 7.19
C ILE A 133 10.03 -1.26 5.94
N GLY A 134 9.81 -1.79 4.76
CA GLY A 134 10.04 -1.12 3.47
C GLY A 134 8.89 -0.24 2.96
N ALA A 135 7.79 -0.14 3.69
CA ALA A 135 6.58 0.57 3.29
C ALA A 135 6.71 2.11 3.38
#